data_74ecef94d974cc593bf752f6d1e44f76
#
_entry.id   74ecef94d974cc593bf752f6d1e44f76
#
_cell.length_a   1.000
_cell.length_b   1.000
_cell.length_c   1.000
_cell.angle_alpha   90.00
_cell.angle_beta   90.00
_cell.angle_gamma   90.00
#
_symmetry.space_group_name_H-M   'P 1'
#
loop_
_entity.id
_entity.type
_entity.pdbx_description
1 polymer ?
#
loop_
_entity_poly.entity_id
_entity_poly.type
_entity_poly.pdbx_seq_one_letter_code
_entity_poly.pdbx_strand_id
1 'polypeptide(L)'
;TALYEDSAMSKVLDIAMNAPMSSSHTEKIIFKVSDVYSKALIIVGLVCCVVLPLINLTDNLKYMYLGIIMLTVSGSFAYVQGASFTLLAGIAKAFSKKIAIKENSGLDDLNTCTTIIYDRFDGIETTEEEMDLFEKIKGLHKSLIIFNDGPVDLENDEYTIYNNYSVEQKLKVMDKTLVAGPVAYIGDCDKDIALLQKASVAISRGGVHNEKVQRNSDIMLTDSNFDTIIDLLKIARKQKSINIGNTFIGIVISLLVVLLAVISFISWWVACLIYILESILVLLNSQNIVRM
;
A
#
# COMPACT_ATOMS: atom_id res chain seq x y z
N THR A 1 -2.57 -4.11 -36.66
CA THR A 1 -1.72 -3.38 -35.71
C THR A 1 -2.50 -2.16 -35.23
N ALA A 2 -3.11 -2.23 -34.04
CA ALA A 2 -3.75 -1.07 -33.42
C ALA A 2 -2.70 0.04 -33.25
N LEU A 3 -3.10 1.29 -33.50
CA LEU A 3 -2.28 2.45 -33.19
C LEU A 3 -1.86 2.38 -31.71
N TYR A 4 -0.66 2.87 -31.37
CA TYR A 4 -0.12 2.85 -29.99
C TYR A 4 -1.13 3.46 -28.99
N GLU A 5 -1.88 4.47 -29.41
CA GLU A 5 -2.93 5.15 -28.61
C GLU A 5 -4.11 4.25 -28.24
N ASP A 6 -4.41 3.22 -29.04
CA ASP A 6 -5.50 2.26 -28.79
C ASP A 6 -5.04 0.96 -28.14
N SER A 7 -3.76 0.85 -27.81
CA SER A 7 -3.26 -0.35 -27.14
C SER A 7 -3.72 -0.41 -25.68
N ALA A 8 -3.97 -1.62 -25.16
CA ALA A 8 -4.30 -1.81 -23.74
C ALA A 8 -3.24 -1.19 -22.82
N MET A 9 -1.97 -1.21 -23.24
CA MET A 9 -0.86 -0.62 -22.50
C MET A 9 -0.92 0.90 -22.45
N SER A 10 -1.31 1.56 -23.54
CA SER A 10 -1.51 3.02 -23.58
C SER A 10 -2.62 3.45 -22.62
N LYS A 11 -3.73 2.72 -22.59
CA LYS A 11 -4.84 2.99 -21.67
C LYS A 11 -4.48 2.76 -20.21
N VAL A 12 -3.72 1.72 -19.91
CA VAL A 12 -3.18 1.47 -18.56
C VAL A 12 -2.25 2.62 -18.13
N LEU A 13 -1.41 3.10 -19.05
CA LEU A 13 -0.54 4.25 -18.79
C LEU A 13 -1.35 5.53 -18.52
N ASP A 14 -2.38 5.79 -19.33
CA ASP A 14 -3.25 6.95 -19.17
C ASP A 14 -4.00 6.92 -17.83
N ILE A 15 -4.52 5.76 -17.44
CA ILE A 15 -5.15 5.56 -16.14
C ILE A 15 -4.16 5.82 -15.00
N ALA A 16 -2.94 5.28 -15.08
CA ALA A 16 -1.92 5.46 -14.07
C ALA A 16 -1.45 6.91 -13.95
N MET A 17 -1.33 7.62 -15.07
CA MET A 17 -0.93 9.04 -15.10
C MET A 17 -2.01 9.99 -14.60
N ASN A 18 -3.27 9.65 -14.81
CA ASN A 18 -4.43 10.44 -14.39
C ASN A 18 -5.02 9.97 -13.06
N ALA A 19 -4.40 8.97 -12.40
CA ALA A 19 -4.84 8.47 -11.11
C ALA A 19 -4.83 9.60 -10.06
N PRO A 20 -5.93 9.82 -9.33
CA PRO A 20 -5.96 10.80 -8.27
C PRO A 20 -4.92 10.46 -7.20
N MET A 21 -4.15 11.45 -6.77
CA MET A 21 -3.21 11.30 -5.65
C MET A 21 -3.97 11.22 -4.32
N SER A 22 -4.69 10.14 -4.10
CA SER A 22 -5.25 9.84 -2.78
C SER A 22 -4.15 9.24 -1.90
N SER A 23 -3.98 9.79 -0.70
CA SER A 23 -3.04 9.19 0.26
C SER A 23 -3.61 7.87 0.78
N SER A 24 -2.78 6.83 0.75
CA SER A 24 -3.14 5.51 1.24
C SER A 24 -3.43 5.49 2.75
N HIS A 25 -4.08 4.45 3.25
CA HIS A 25 -4.35 4.31 4.68
C HIS A 25 -3.05 4.30 5.50
N THR A 26 -2.06 3.57 5.05
CA THR A 26 -0.71 3.51 5.68
C THR A 26 -0.02 4.87 5.64
N GLU A 27 -0.08 5.58 4.52
CA GLU A 27 0.44 6.95 4.44
C GLU A 27 -0.23 7.88 5.45
N LYS A 28 -1.55 7.86 5.57
CA LYS A 28 -2.29 8.67 6.55
C LYS A 28 -1.84 8.41 7.99
N ILE A 29 -1.60 7.14 8.35
CA ILE A 29 -1.08 6.76 9.67
C ILE A 29 0.34 7.29 9.86
N ILE A 30 1.22 7.07 8.87
CA ILE A 30 2.61 7.55 8.90
C ILE A 30 2.65 9.08 9.02
N PHE A 31 1.85 9.81 8.24
CA PHE A 31 1.74 11.26 8.33
C PHE A 31 1.25 11.73 9.71
N LYS A 32 0.24 11.06 10.28
CA LYS A 32 -0.27 11.40 11.61
C LYS A 32 0.77 11.19 12.71
N VAL A 33 1.49 10.06 12.67
CA VAL A 33 2.58 9.77 13.61
C VAL A 33 3.71 10.78 13.43
N SER A 34 4.11 11.07 12.20
CA SER A 34 5.11 12.07 11.87
C SER A 34 4.75 13.47 12.36
N ASP A 35 3.50 13.88 12.18
CA ASP A 35 3.00 15.19 12.59
C ASP A 35 3.09 15.36 14.12
N VAL A 36 2.69 14.35 14.90
CA VAL A 36 2.78 14.38 16.35
C VAL A 36 4.23 14.40 16.81
N TYR A 37 5.07 13.55 16.22
CA TYR A 37 6.50 13.46 16.53
C TYR A 37 7.24 14.76 16.20
N SER A 38 7.04 15.32 15.01
CA SER A 38 7.63 16.60 14.59
C SER A 38 7.25 17.74 15.52
N LYS A 39 5.97 17.89 15.83
CA LYS A 39 5.49 18.93 16.77
C LYS A 39 6.12 18.80 18.15
N ALA A 40 6.22 17.58 18.68
CA ALA A 40 6.86 17.34 19.96
C ALA A 40 8.33 17.76 19.94
N LEU A 41 9.09 17.38 18.92
CA LEU A 41 10.50 17.75 18.77
C LEU A 41 10.70 19.24 18.55
N ILE A 42 9.83 19.91 17.79
CA ILE A 42 9.88 21.36 17.60
C ILE A 42 9.68 22.08 18.95
N ILE A 43 8.68 21.68 19.72
CA ILE A 43 8.41 22.28 21.04
C ILE A 43 9.61 22.08 21.96
N VAL A 44 10.12 20.85 22.08
CA VAL A 44 11.29 20.54 22.93
C VAL A 44 12.53 21.27 22.41
N GLY A 45 12.75 21.30 21.10
CA GLY A 45 13.86 22.03 20.49
C GLY A 45 13.82 23.53 20.77
N LEU A 46 12.66 24.16 20.69
CA LEU A 46 12.48 25.57 21.03
C LEU A 46 12.72 25.84 22.52
N VAL A 47 12.22 24.96 23.39
CA VAL A 47 12.49 25.06 24.85
C VAL A 47 13.99 24.95 25.11
N CYS A 48 14.69 24.01 24.48
CA CYS A 48 16.13 23.87 24.60
C CYS A 48 16.88 25.08 24.03
N CYS A 49 16.45 25.66 22.93
CA CYS A 49 17.12 26.80 22.31
C CYS A 49 16.90 28.12 23.02
N VAL A 50 15.74 28.34 23.63
CA VAL A 50 15.33 29.65 24.14
C VAL A 50 15.21 29.65 25.65
N VAL A 51 14.43 28.71 26.20
CA VAL A 51 14.07 28.75 27.63
C VAL A 51 15.23 28.29 28.50
N LEU A 52 15.87 27.15 28.21
CA LEU A 52 16.94 26.61 29.03
C LEU A 52 18.18 27.50 29.09
N PRO A 53 18.66 28.15 27.99
CA PRO A 53 19.77 29.10 28.05
C PRO A 53 19.49 30.32 28.90
N LEU A 54 18.24 30.76 29.03
CA LEU A 54 17.85 31.89 29.87
C LEU A 54 17.86 31.54 31.37
N ILE A 55 17.56 30.30 31.69
CA ILE A 55 17.50 29.80 33.08
C ILE A 55 18.90 29.39 33.54
N ASN A 56 19.69 28.75 32.68
CA ASN A 56 21.01 28.21 33.02
C ASN A 56 22.10 28.88 32.16
N LEU A 57 22.66 29.97 32.72
CA LEU A 57 23.63 30.81 32.03
C LEU A 57 25.01 30.14 31.87
N THR A 58 25.31 29.09 32.65
CA THR A 58 26.62 28.39 32.62
C THR A 58 26.73 27.48 31.39
N ASP A 59 25.66 26.82 30.99
CA ASP A 59 25.67 25.84 29.89
C ASP A 59 24.81 26.28 28.66
N ASN A 60 24.59 27.57 28.53
CA ASN A 60 23.68 28.13 27.51
C ASN A 60 23.99 27.64 26.09
N LEU A 61 25.27 27.60 25.70
CA LEU A 61 25.69 27.13 24.38
C LEU A 61 25.36 25.66 24.14
N LYS A 62 25.50 24.82 25.18
CA LYS A 62 25.16 23.39 25.08
C LYS A 62 23.67 23.18 24.85
N TYR A 63 22.80 23.91 25.54
CA TYR A 63 21.36 23.82 25.38
C TYR A 63 20.90 24.35 24.01
N MET A 64 21.45 25.49 23.57
CA MET A 64 21.19 26.01 22.25
C MET A 64 21.56 24.99 21.14
N TYR A 65 22.72 24.37 21.30
CA TYR A 65 23.20 23.37 20.36
C TYR A 65 22.30 22.12 20.29
N LEU A 66 21.91 21.63 21.48
CA LEU A 66 20.94 20.54 21.57
C LEU A 66 19.60 20.87 20.92
N GLY A 67 19.11 22.10 21.15
CA GLY A 67 17.87 22.56 20.53
C GLY A 67 17.96 22.65 19.02
N ILE A 68 19.08 23.14 18.46
CA ILE A 68 19.31 23.17 17.00
C ILE A 68 19.28 21.75 16.42
N ILE A 69 19.93 20.78 17.08
CA ILE A 69 19.88 19.38 16.64
C ILE A 69 18.45 18.85 16.68
N MET A 70 17.70 19.10 17.75
CA MET A 70 16.30 18.65 17.85
C MET A 70 15.41 19.28 16.78
N LEU A 71 15.61 20.56 16.45
CA LEU A 71 14.90 21.22 15.35
C LEU A 71 15.29 20.63 14.00
N THR A 72 16.54 20.27 13.81
CA THR A 72 17.00 19.57 12.58
C THR A 72 16.32 18.20 12.48
N VAL A 73 16.29 17.46 13.58
CA VAL A 73 15.67 16.12 13.67
C VAL A 73 14.17 16.16 13.51
N SER A 74 13.49 17.25 13.90
CA SER A 74 12.05 17.39 13.75
C SER A 74 11.58 17.39 12.30
N GLY A 75 12.45 17.74 11.36
CA GLY A 75 12.21 17.74 9.92
C GLY A 75 12.44 16.38 9.24
N SER A 76 12.48 15.26 9.98
CA SER A 76 12.76 13.95 9.40
C SER A 76 11.64 13.47 8.48
N PHE A 77 11.73 13.87 7.21
CA PHE A 77 10.83 13.47 6.16
C PHE A 77 11.19 12.13 5.51
N ALA A 78 12.32 11.51 5.89
CA ALA A 78 12.84 10.35 5.19
C ALA A 78 11.83 9.20 5.14
N TYR A 79 11.20 8.86 6.28
CA TYR A 79 10.20 7.77 6.30
C TYR A 79 8.87 8.18 5.68
N VAL A 80 8.51 9.48 5.74
CA VAL A 80 7.32 10.02 5.05
C VAL A 80 7.51 9.96 3.54
N GLN A 81 8.64 10.46 3.05
CA GLN A 81 9.02 10.37 1.64
C GLN A 81 9.15 8.90 1.20
N GLY A 82 9.70 8.05 2.07
CA GLY A 82 9.84 6.62 1.82
C GLY A 82 8.52 5.93 1.54
N ALA A 83 7.44 6.29 2.24
CA ALA A 83 6.11 5.74 1.99
C ALA A 83 5.61 6.10 0.58
N SER A 84 5.72 7.36 0.19
CA SER A 84 5.32 7.82 -1.14
C SER A 84 6.19 7.22 -2.25
N PHE A 85 7.49 7.12 -2.07
CA PHE A 85 8.39 6.47 -3.04
C PHE A 85 8.12 4.98 -3.17
N THR A 86 7.83 4.30 -2.05
CA THR A 86 7.50 2.87 -2.04
C THR A 86 6.19 2.62 -2.78
N LEU A 87 5.21 3.50 -2.62
CA LEU A 87 3.94 3.45 -3.35
C LEU A 87 4.17 3.62 -4.86
N LEU A 88 4.90 4.66 -5.27
CA LEU A 88 5.21 4.90 -6.68
C LEU A 88 5.99 3.73 -7.30
N ALA A 89 6.94 3.15 -6.57
CA ALA A 89 7.68 1.96 -7.00
C ALA A 89 6.75 0.75 -7.16
N GLY A 90 5.79 0.58 -6.26
CA GLY A 90 4.75 -0.47 -6.34
C GLY A 90 3.87 -0.31 -7.57
N ILE A 91 3.40 0.91 -7.84
CA ILE A 91 2.58 1.22 -9.04
C ILE A 91 3.39 0.99 -10.32
N ALA A 92 4.64 1.44 -10.37
CA ALA A 92 5.52 1.23 -11.53
C ALA A 92 5.75 -0.27 -11.79
N LYS A 93 5.93 -1.06 -10.73
CA LYS A 93 6.05 -2.52 -10.85
C LYS A 93 4.75 -3.16 -11.32
N ALA A 94 3.61 -2.78 -10.76
CA ALA A 94 2.30 -3.25 -11.17
C ALA A 94 2.05 -2.97 -12.65
N PHE A 95 2.38 -1.74 -13.10
CA PHE A 95 2.30 -1.36 -14.50
C PHE A 95 3.15 -2.27 -15.39
N SER A 96 4.39 -2.59 -15.00
CA SER A 96 5.27 -3.52 -15.76
C SER A 96 4.69 -4.94 -15.87
N LYS A 97 3.77 -5.29 -14.96
CA LYS A 97 3.04 -6.57 -14.94
C LYS A 97 1.64 -6.47 -15.54
N LYS A 98 1.36 -5.42 -16.32
CA LYS A 98 0.06 -5.17 -16.97
C LYS A 98 -1.11 -5.01 -15.99
N ILE A 99 -0.84 -4.50 -14.80
CA ILE A 99 -1.82 -4.18 -13.77
C ILE A 99 -2.00 -2.66 -13.74
N ALA A 100 -3.22 -2.19 -14.03
CA ALA A 100 -3.58 -0.80 -13.91
C ALA A 100 -4.15 -0.52 -12.52
N ILE A 101 -3.58 0.46 -11.83
CA ILE A 101 -4.03 0.92 -10.52
C ILE A 101 -4.61 2.30 -10.70
N LYS A 102 -5.90 2.46 -10.41
CA LYS A 102 -6.63 3.71 -10.62
C LYS A 102 -6.42 4.69 -9.46
N GLU A 103 -6.36 4.18 -8.23
CA GLU A 103 -6.11 4.99 -7.06
C GLU A 103 -4.83 4.53 -6.35
N ASN A 104 -4.04 5.49 -5.91
CA ASN A 104 -2.79 5.21 -5.20
C ASN A 104 -2.99 4.37 -3.94
N SER A 105 -4.16 4.47 -3.31
CA SER A 105 -4.52 3.68 -2.13
C SER A 105 -4.74 2.18 -2.44
N GLY A 106 -5.08 1.81 -3.66
CA GLY A 106 -5.55 0.47 -4.01
C GLY A 106 -4.62 -0.68 -3.58
N LEU A 107 -3.30 -0.53 -3.73
CA LEU A 107 -2.33 -1.54 -3.26
C LEU A 107 -2.28 -1.65 -1.73
N ASP A 108 -2.37 -0.52 -1.03
CA ASP A 108 -2.32 -0.49 0.42
C ASP A 108 -3.62 -1.00 1.03
N ASP A 109 -4.75 -0.57 0.46
CA ASP A 109 -6.08 -1.01 0.88
C ASP A 109 -6.26 -2.52 0.66
N LEU A 110 -5.68 -3.08 -0.41
CA LEU A 110 -5.63 -4.54 -0.62
C LEU A 110 -4.91 -5.27 0.52
N ASN A 111 -3.88 -4.68 1.11
CA ASN A 111 -3.20 -5.25 2.28
C ASN A 111 -4.06 -5.22 3.54
N THR A 112 -4.98 -4.25 3.67
CA THR A 112 -5.87 -4.12 4.83
C THR A 112 -7.06 -5.08 4.76
N CYS A 113 -7.42 -5.57 3.56
CA CYS A 113 -8.50 -6.52 3.38
C CYS A 113 -8.25 -7.80 4.16
N THR A 114 -9.25 -8.23 4.91
CA THR A 114 -9.23 -9.48 5.69
C THR A 114 -9.70 -10.67 4.88
N THR A 115 -10.59 -10.41 3.92
CA THR A 115 -11.19 -11.43 3.07
C THR A 115 -11.00 -11.07 1.60
N ILE A 116 -10.70 -12.09 0.79
CA ILE A 116 -10.70 -12.01 -0.66
C ILE A 116 -11.89 -12.82 -1.15
N ILE A 117 -12.76 -12.19 -1.92
CA ILE A 117 -13.85 -12.85 -2.65
C ILE A 117 -13.39 -13.00 -4.08
N TYR A 118 -13.30 -14.24 -4.54
CA TYR A 118 -12.93 -14.58 -5.91
C TYR A 118 -14.16 -15.09 -6.65
N ASP A 119 -14.55 -14.40 -7.72
CA ASP A 119 -15.67 -14.81 -8.55
C ASP A 119 -15.17 -15.59 -9.77
N ARG A 120 -15.53 -16.87 -9.78
CA ARG A 120 -15.21 -17.82 -10.84
C ARG A 120 -16.23 -17.70 -11.95
N PHE A 121 -15.79 -17.25 -13.08
CA PHE A 121 -16.69 -16.99 -14.21
C PHE A 121 -16.85 -18.17 -15.18
N ASP A 122 -15.80 -18.94 -15.38
CA ASP A 122 -15.73 -19.82 -16.56
C ASP A 122 -16.27 -21.25 -16.37
N GLY A 123 -16.70 -21.63 -15.16
CA GLY A 123 -17.35 -22.93 -14.91
C GLY A 123 -16.58 -24.17 -15.37
N ILE A 124 -15.32 -24.00 -15.74
CA ILE A 124 -14.43 -25.04 -16.21
C ILE A 124 -13.77 -25.71 -14.97
N GLU A 125 -13.32 -26.94 -15.13
CA GLU A 125 -12.57 -27.64 -14.07
C GLU A 125 -11.48 -26.75 -13.47
N THR A 126 -11.30 -26.85 -12.15
CA THR A 126 -10.27 -26.10 -11.41
C THR A 126 -8.91 -26.46 -11.98
N THR A 127 -8.21 -25.46 -12.50
CA THR A 127 -6.86 -25.65 -13.05
C THR A 127 -5.82 -25.72 -11.92
N GLU A 128 -4.67 -26.35 -12.18
CA GLU A 128 -3.55 -26.35 -11.23
C GLU A 128 -3.11 -24.92 -10.85
N GLU A 129 -3.16 -23.99 -11.81
CA GLU A 129 -2.84 -22.58 -11.61
C GLU A 129 -3.83 -21.88 -10.67
N GLU A 130 -5.11 -22.23 -10.72
CA GLU A 130 -6.14 -21.69 -9.84
C GLU A 130 -5.95 -22.20 -8.41
N MET A 131 -5.59 -23.47 -8.26
CA MET A 131 -5.28 -24.05 -6.95
C MET A 131 -4.04 -23.37 -6.32
N ASP A 132 -2.99 -23.11 -7.12
CA ASP A 132 -1.79 -22.38 -6.67
C ASP A 132 -2.15 -20.96 -6.20
N LEU A 133 -3.07 -20.28 -6.90
CA LEU A 133 -3.60 -18.98 -6.47
C LEU A 133 -4.28 -19.09 -5.09
N PHE A 134 -5.15 -20.08 -4.90
CA PHE A 134 -5.86 -20.26 -3.63
C PHE A 134 -4.92 -20.55 -2.47
N GLU A 135 -3.93 -21.42 -2.67
CA GLU A 135 -2.88 -21.69 -1.67
C GLU A 135 -2.09 -20.43 -1.32
N LYS A 136 -1.73 -19.62 -2.31
CA LYS A 136 -1.01 -18.37 -2.09
C LYS A 136 -1.85 -17.34 -1.34
N ILE A 137 -3.15 -17.23 -1.62
CA ILE A 137 -4.07 -16.37 -0.85
C ILE A 137 -4.13 -16.83 0.61
N LYS A 138 -4.26 -18.14 0.85
CA LYS A 138 -4.25 -18.74 2.19
C LYS A 138 -2.94 -18.44 2.93
N GLY A 139 -1.80 -18.55 2.25
CA GLY A 139 -0.48 -18.20 2.78
C GLY A 139 -0.32 -16.72 3.18
N LEU A 140 -1.24 -15.86 2.75
CA LEU A 140 -1.32 -14.46 3.17
C LEU A 140 -2.16 -14.25 4.45
N HIS A 141 -2.66 -15.32 5.06
CA HIS A 141 -3.58 -15.30 6.21
C HIS A 141 -4.86 -14.50 5.95
N LYS A 142 -5.37 -14.56 4.72
CA LYS A 142 -6.64 -13.96 4.33
C LYS A 142 -7.69 -15.03 4.17
N SER A 143 -8.93 -14.76 4.59
CA SER A 143 -10.06 -15.63 4.30
C SER A 143 -10.38 -15.60 2.82
N LEU A 144 -10.64 -16.77 2.23
CA LEU A 144 -11.01 -16.90 0.84
C LEU A 144 -12.47 -17.36 0.73
N ILE A 145 -13.26 -16.60 -0.03
CA ILE A 145 -14.61 -16.95 -0.42
C ILE A 145 -14.64 -17.09 -1.93
N ILE A 146 -15.20 -18.16 -2.44
CA ILE A 146 -15.29 -18.43 -3.87
C ILE A 146 -16.75 -18.44 -4.29
N PHE A 147 -17.10 -17.61 -5.27
CA PHE A 147 -18.35 -17.74 -6.00
C PHE A 147 -18.09 -18.57 -7.26
N ASN A 148 -18.86 -19.63 -7.43
CA ASN A 148 -18.74 -20.53 -8.56
C ASN A 148 -20.06 -20.56 -9.32
N ASP A 149 -20.08 -20.01 -10.51
CA ASP A 149 -21.23 -19.98 -11.42
C ASP A 149 -21.12 -21.06 -12.51
N GLY A 150 -20.31 -22.10 -12.25
CA GLY A 150 -20.09 -23.20 -13.20
C GLY A 150 -21.17 -24.27 -13.17
N PRO A 151 -21.19 -25.13 -14.21
CA PRO A 151 -22.11 -26.25 -14.30
C PRO A 151 -21.81 -27.37 -13.29
N VAL A 152 -20.60 -27.36 -12.72
CA VAL A 152 -20.17 -28.34 -11.70
C VAL A 152 -20.06 -27.64 -10.36
N ASP A 153 -20.73 -28.19 -9.35
CA ASP A 153 -20.60 -27.70 -8.00
C ASP A 153 -19.21 -28.04 -7.46
N LEU A 154 -18.56 -27.03 -6.89
CA LEU A 154 -17.29 -27.21 -6.21
C LEU A 154 -17.56 -27.50 -4.73
N GLU A 155 -16.84 -28.46 -4.20
CA GLU A 155 -16.82 -28.78 -2.77
C GLU A 155 -15.36 -28.76 -2.29
N ASN A 156 -15.11 -28.06 -1.21
CA ASN A 156 -13.82 -28.03 -0.54
C ASN A 156 -14.02 -27.64 0.92
N ASP A 157 -13.46 -28.40 1.82
CA ASP A 157 -13.55 -28.14 3.27
C ASP A 157 -12.65 -26.98 3.73
N GLU A 158 -11.71 -26.54 2.89
CA GLU A 158 -10.73 -25.51 3.24
C GLU A 158 -11.18 -24.08 2.93
N TYR A 159 -12.14 -23.93 1.99
CA TYR A 159 -12.62 -22.62 1.51
C TYR A 159 -14.13 -22.53 1.60
N THR A 160 -14.64 -21.31 1.79
CA THR A 160 -16.10 -21.10 1.72
C THR A 160 -16.50 -20.94 0.26
N ILE A 161 -17.23 -21.92 -0.27
CA ILE A 161 -17.67 -21.94 -1.67
C ILE A 161 -19.18 -21.78 -1.73
N TYR A 162 -19.63 -20.92 -2.63
CA TYR A 162 -21.05 -20.70 -2.93
C TYR A 162 -21.29 -21.00 -4.41
N ASN A 163 -22.01 -22.09 -4.69
CA ASN A 163 -22.32 -22.54 -6.05
C ASN A 163 -23.61 -21.92 -6.57
N ASN A 164 -23.57 -21.39 -7.79
CA ASN A 164 -24.74 -20.91 -8.55
C ASN A 164 -25.56 -19.82 -7.82
N TYR A 165 -24.89 -18.90 -7.13
CA TYR A 165 -25.55 -17.80 -6.44
C TYR A 165 -25.93 -16.67 -7.42
N SER A 166 -27.18 -16.17 -7.30
CA SER A 166 -27.59 -14.95 -8.01
C SER A 166 -26.82 -13.74 -7.50
N VAL A 167 -26.74 -12.67 -8.30
CA VAL A 167 -26.08 -11.41 -7.92
C VAL A 167 -26.61 -10.87 -6.58
N GLU A 168 -27.92 -11.00 -6.32
CA GLU A 168 -28.51 -10.59 -5.05
C GLU A 168 -28.03 -11.42 -3.86
N GLN A 169 -27.83 -12.72 -4.06
CA GLN A 169 -27.30 -13.62 -3.04
C GLN A 169 -25.82 -13.34 -2.77
N LYS A 170 -25.02 -13.12 -3.83
CA LYS A 170 -23.62 -12.70 -3.74
C LYS A 170 -23.48 -11.38 -2.98
N LEU A 171 -24.35 -10.40 -3.24
CA LEU A 171 -24.39 -9.12 -2.51
C LEU A 171 -24.70 -9.31 -1.02
N LYS A 172 -25.61 -10.21 -0.65
CA LYS A 172 -25.91 -10.53 0.76
C LYS A 172 -24.71 -11.18 1.46
N VAL A 173 -23.96 -12.04 0.78
CA VAL A 173 -22.73 -12.62 1.33
C VAL A 173 -21.69 -11.54 1.53
N MET A 174 -21.52 -10.67 0.54
CA MET A 174 -20.59 -9.53 0.63
C MET A 174 -20.94 -8.61 1.80
N ASP A 175 -22.24 -8.28 2.01
CA ASP A 175 -22.68 -7.47 3.15
C ASP A 175 -22.29 -8.07 4.49
N LYS A 176 -22.52 -9.38 4.65
CA LYS A 176 -22.13 -10.08 5.88
C LYS A 176 -20.63 -10.07 6.09
N THR A 177 -19.86 -10.24 5.01
CA THR A 177 -18.40 -10.27 5.07
C THR A 177 -17.83 -8.88 5.40
N LEU A 178 -18.41 -7.82 4.83
CA LEU A 178 -17.99 -6.42 5.10
C LEU A 178 -18.20 -6.02 6.56
N VAL A 179 -19.18 -6.60 7.27
CA VAL A 179 -19.37 -6.38 8.71
C VAL A 179 -18.19 -6.95 9.52
N ALA A 180 -17.57 -8.03 9.03
CA ALA A 180 -16.43 -8.66 9.68
C ALA A 180 -15.10 -7.94 9.37
N GLY A 181 -15.01 -7.25 8.23
CA GLY A 181 -13.82 -6.49 7.84
C GLY A 181 -13.80 -6.09 6.37
N PRO A 182 -12.75 -5.34 5.94
CA PRO A 182 -12.62 -4.93 4.55
C PRO A 182 -12.45 -6.12 3.61
N VAL A 183 -13.10 -6.05 2.45
CA VAL A 183 -13.17 -7.12 1.47
C VAL A 183 -12.58 -6.68 0.14
N ALA A 184 -11.68 -7.49 -0.42
CA ALA A 184 -11.25 -7.39 -1.80
C ALA A 184 -12.10 -8.32 -2.67
N TYR A 185 -12.68 -7.79 -3.74
CA TYR A 185 -13.46 -8.56 -4.71
C TYR A 185 -12.70 -8.66 -6.02
N ILE A 186 -12.53 -9.88 -6.51
CA ILE A 186 -11.90 -10.18 -7.79
C ILE A 186 -12.96 -10.82 -8.69
N GLY A 187 -13.40 -10.10 -9.71
CA GLY A 187 -14.45 -10.58 -10.59
C GLY A 187 -14.35 -10.11 -12.03
N ASP A 188 -15.29 -10.53 -12.84
CA ASP A 188 -15.38 -10.11 -14.23
C ASP A 188 -16.03 -8.74 -14.32
N CYS A 189 -15.64 -8.03 -15.36
CA CYS A 189 -15.93 -6.63 -15.53
C CYS A 189 -17.37 -6.30 -15.95
N ASP A 190 -18.06 -7.18 -16.66
CA ASP A 190 -19.34 -6.83 -17.29
C ASP A 190 -20.58 -7.28 -16.50
N LYS A 191 -20.46 -8.31 -15.69
CA LYS A 191 -21.60 -8.93 -14.99
C LYS A 191 -21.76 -8.45 -13.55
N ASP A 192 -20.65 -8.09 -12.90
CA ASP A 192 -20.59 -7.92 -11.46
C ASP A 192 -20.34 -6.49 -10.98
N ILE A 193 -20.74 -5.50 -11.79
CA ILE A 193 -20.55 -4.05 -11.44
C ILE A 193 -21.09 -3.74 -10.03
N ALA A 194 -22.21 -4.33 -9.64
CA ALA A 194 -22.78 -4.09 -8.31
C ALA A 194 -21.90 -4.61 -7.17
N LEU A 195 -21.18 -5.73 -7.39
CA LEU A 195 -20.25 -6.30 -6.44
C LEU A 195 -18.95 -5.48 -6.39
N LEU A 196 -18.44 -5.04 -7.56
CA LEU A 196 -17.29 -4.16 -7.65
C LEU A 196 -17.53 -2.84 -6.88
N GLN A 197 -18.70 -2.21 -7.07
CA GLN A 197 -19.04 -0.96 -6.36
C GLN A 197 -19.11 -1.11 -4.85
N LYS A 198 -19.41 -2.30 -4.36
CA LYS A 198 -19.64 -2.57 -2.95
C LYS A 198 -18.38 -3.03 -2.22
N ALA A 199 -17.42 -3.59 -2.92
CA ALA A 199 -16.17 -4.05 -2.37
C ALA A 199 -15.36 -2.90 -1.76
N SER A 200 -14.55 -3.20 -0.74
CA SER A 200 -13.58 -2.24 -0.21
C SER A 200 -12.42 -2.01 -1.19
N VAL A 201 -12.06 -3.04 -1.95
CA VAL A 201 -11.13 -2.96 -3.07
C VAL A 201 -11.70 -3.78 -4.22
N ALA A 202 -12.00 -3.10 -5.31
CA ALA A 202 -12.55 -3.69 -6.52
C ALA A 202 -11.44 -4.03 -7.52
N ILE A 203 -11.26 -5.31 -7.80
CA ILE A 203 -10.27 -5.82 -8.76
C ILE A 203 -11.01 -6.44 -9.94
N SER A 204 -10.91 -5.82 -11.11
CA SER A 204 -11.51 -6.37 -12.32
C SER A 204 -10.50 -7.18 -13.13
N ARG A 205 -10.95 -8.33 -13.63
CA ARG A 205 -10.22 -9.14 -14.62
C ARG A 205 -10.64 -8.70 -16.01
N GLY A 206 -9.72 -8.10 -16.77
CA GLY A 206 -10.04 -7.54 -18.09
C GLY A 206 -10.80 -6.21 -18.00
N GLY A 207 -11.47 -5.85 -19.10
CA GLY A 207 -12.35 -4.67 -19.13
C GLY A 207 -11.66 -3.32 -19.17
N VAL A 208 -10.34 -3.25 -19.40
CA VAL A 208 -9.57 -2.01 -19.51
C VAL A 208 -10.13 -1.06 -20.58
N HIS A 209 -10.87 -1.60 -21.55
CA HIS A 209 -11.54 -0.84 -22.62
C HIS A 209 -12.99 -0.43 -22.26
N ASN A 210 -13.55 -0.90 -21.13
CA ASN A 210 -14.92 -0.63 -20.74
C ASN A 210 -14.95 0.50 -19.69
N GLU A 211 -15.51 1.66 -20.07
CA GLU A 211 -15.59 2.82 -19.15
C GLU A 211 -16.35 2.52 -17.86
N LYS A 212 -17.37 1.67 -17.90
CA LYS A 212 -18.13 1.32 -16.70
C LYS A 212 -17.27 0.57 -15.71
N VAL A 213 -16.41 -0.33 -16.20
CA VAL A 213 -15.46 -1.07 -15.40
C VAL A 213 -14.39 -0.15 -14.84
N GLN A 214 -13.81 0.70 -15.68
CA GLN A 214 -12.82 1.67 -15.24
C GLN A 214 -13.34 2.58 -14.12
N ARG A 215 -14.62 2.95 -14.15
CA ARG A 215 -15.23 3.79 -13.10
C ARG A 215 -15.43 3.06 -11.78
N ASN A 216 -15.66 1.76 -11.81
CA ASN A 216 -16.07 0.96 -10.64
C ASN A 216 -14.97 0.01 -10.13
N SER A 217 -13.77 0.05 -10.70
CA SER A 217 -12.65 -0.77 -10.28
C SER A 217 -11.51 0.11 -9.78
N ASP A 218 -10.87 -0.30 -8.69
CA ASP A 218 -9.68 0.34 -8.13
C ASP A 218 -8.42 -0.19 -8.79
N ILE A 219 -8.44 -1.49 -9.13
CA ILE A 219 -7.36 -2.20 -9.79
C ILE A 219 -7.93 -2.97 -10.99
N MET A 220 -7.28 -2.87 -12.12
CA MET A 220 -7.67 -3.56 -13.34
C MET A 220 -6.53 -4.44 -13.85
N LEU A 221 -6.81 -5.71 -14.06
CA LEU A 221 -5.89 -6.65 -14.68
C LEU A 221 -6.13 -6.66 -16.18
N THR A 222 -5.10 -6.40 -16.98
CA THR A 222 -5.22 -6.33 -18.44
C THR A 222 -5.51 -7.70 -19.05
N ASP A 223 -5.00 -8.75 -18.43
CA ASP A 223 -5.26 -10.14 -18.78
C ASP A 223 -5.94 -10.89 -17.64
N SER A 224 -6.60 -11.99 -17.96
CA SER A 224 -7.29 -12.82 -16.96
C SER A 224 -6.37 -13.91 -16.37
N ASN A 225 -5.05 -13.77 -16.51
CA ASN A 225 -4.10 -14.77 -16.05
C ASN A 225 -3.98 -14.77 -14.52
N PHE A 226 -4.00 -15.94 -13.91
CA PHE A 226 -3.84 -16.13 -12.46
C PHE A 226 -2.50 -15.59 -11.94
N ASP A 227 -1.43 -15.70 -12.72
CA ASP A 227 -0.12 -15.17 -12.38
C ASP A 227 -0.16 -13.66 -12.13
N THR A 228 -1.00 -12.92 -12.86
CA THR A 228 -1.15 -11.47 -12.69
C THR A 228 -1.78 -11.14 -11.32
N ILE A 229 -2.74 -11.94 -10.87
CA ILE A 229 -3.34 -11.80 -9.52
C ILE A 229 -2.29 -12.09 -8.45
N ILE A 230 -1.50 -13.16 -8.65
CA ILE A 230 -0.43 -13.53 -7.74
C ILE A 230 0.64 -12.43 -7.65
N ASP A 231 1.02 -11.87 -8.80
CA ASP A 231 1.97 -10.76 -8.85
C ASP A 231 1.42 -9.51 -8.14
N LEU A 232 0.14 -9.18 -8.32
CA LEU A 232 -0.52 -8.09 -7.60
C LEU A 232 -0.42 -8.27 -6.07
N LEU A 233 -0.75 -9.46 -5.58
CA LEU A 233 -0.70 -9.76 -4.14
C LEU A 233 0.73 -9.70 -3.59
N LYS A 234 1.71 -10.19 -4.36
CA LYS A 234 3.13 -10.10 -3.99
C LYS A 234 3.62 -8.65 -3.93
N ILE A 235 3.26 -7.83 -4.93
CA ILE A 235 3.63 -6.41 -4.99
C ILE A 235 3.04 -5.68 -3.78
N ALA A 236 1.75 -5.85 -3.51
CA ALA A 236 1.07 -5.23 -2.38
C ALA A 236 1.73 -5.62 -1.04
N ARG A 237 2.01 -6.91 -0.83
CA ARG A 237 2.69 -7.39 0.39
C ARG A 237 4.10 -6.84 0.53
N LYS A 238 4.87 -6.80 -0.55
CA LYS A 238 6.24 -6.28 -0.55
C LYS A 238 6.25 -4.79 -0.24
N GLN A 239 5.33 -4.03 -0.83
CA GLN A 239 5.14 -2.61 -0.54
C GLN A 239 4.91 -2.37 0.95
N LYS A 240 3.97 -3.09 1.57
CA LYS A 240 3.70 -3.00 3.01
C LYS A 240 4.94 -3.30 3.84
N SER A 241 5.65 -4.38 3.52
CA SER A 241 6.88 -4.78 4.22
C SER A 241 7.95 -3.70 4.16
N ILE A 242 8.18 -3.11 2.98
CA ILE A 242 9.17 -2.03 2.80
C ILE A 242 8.73 -0.77 3.54
N ASN A 243 7.45 -0.39 3.49
CA ASN A 243 6.94 0.77 4.21
C ASN A 243 7.14 0.65 5.73
N ILE A 244 6.82 -0.51 6.29
CA ILE A 244 7.05 -0.79 7.72
C ILE A 244 8.55 -0.73 8.04
N GLY A 245 9.39 -1.35 7.20
CA GLY A 245 10.84 -1.33 7.36
C GLY A 245 11.42 0.08 7.31
N ASN A 246 11.04 0.88 6.32
CA ASN A 246 11.48 2.26 6.18
C ASN A 246 11.05 3.13 7.38
N THR A 247 9.81 2.98 7.83
CA THR A 247 9.29 3.70 9.01
C THR A 247 10.06 3.31 10.27
N PHE A 248 10.31 2.02 10.48
CA PHE A 248 11.08 1.54 11.62
C PHE A 248 12.51 2.06 11.60
N ILE A 249 13.21 1.98 10.46
CA ILE A 249 14.57 2.49 10.29
C ILE A 249 14.61 3.98 10.60
N GLY A 250 13.68 4.77 10.05
CA GLY A 250 13.60 6.20 10.27
C GLY A 250 13.42 6.57 11.75
N ILE A 251 12.49 5.91 12.44
CA ILE A 251 12.25 6.15 13.88
C ILE A 251 13.48 5.79 14.69
N VAL A 252 14.14 4.65 14.43
CA VAL A 252 15.33 4.21 15.16
C VAL A 252 16.49 5.18 14.95
N ILE A 253 16.76 5.60 13.72
CA ILE A 253 17.82 6.57 13.43
C ILE A 253 17.54 7.91 14.12
N SER A 254 16.31 8.41 14.04
CA SER A 254 15.90 9.65 14.68
C SER A 254 16.10 9.62 16.19
N LEU A 255 15.68 8.53 16.86
CA LEU A 255 15.87 8.36 18.31
C LEU A 255 17.36 8.27 18.67
N LEU A 256 18.15 7.57 17.85
CA LEU A 256 19.60 7.46 18.06
C LEU A 256 20.28 8.83 17.97
N VAL A 257 19.93 9.63 16.95
CA VAL A 257 20.48 10.99 16.79
C VAL A 257 20.13 11.88 17.96
N VAL A 258 18.88 11.85 18.44
CA VAL A 258 18.45 12.59 19.63
C VAL A 258 19.25 12.15 20.86
N LEU A 259 19.41 10.85 21.09
CA LEU A 259 20.19 10.32 22.21
C LEU A 259 21.65 10.78 22.16
N LEU A 260 22.30 10.66 21.00
CA LEU A 260 23.68 11.10 20.80
C LEU A 260 23.84 12.62 20.96
N ALA A 261 22.82 13.39 20.59
CA ALA A 261 22.80 14.83 20.80
C ALA A 261 22.72 15.20 22.30
N VAL A 262 21.87 14.51 23.07
CA VAL A 262 21.70 14.74 24.52
C VAL A 262 23.02 14.52 25.28
N ILE A 263 23.77 13.48 24.93
CA ILE A 263 25.10 13.21 25.52
C ILE A 263 26.22 14.07 24.89
N SER A 264 25.87 15.00 23.99
CA SER A 264 26.81 15.90 23.31
C SER A 264 27.88 15.16 22.49
N PHE A 265 27.55 13.98 21.97
CA PHE A 265 28.48 13.12 21.23
C PHE A 265 28.56 13.49 19.75
N ILE A 266 27.49 14.10 19.18
CA ILE A 266 27.46 14.50 17.76
C ILE A 266 27.29 16.01 17.59
N SER A 267 27.84 16.51 16.50
CA SER A 267 27.65 17.90 16.07
C SER A 267 26.41 18.04 15.16
N TRP A 268 25.83 19.23 15.08
CA TRP A 268 24.63 19.49 14.28
C TRP A 268 24.82 19.13 12.80
N TRP A 269 26.00 19.38 12.23
CA TRP A 269 26.28 19.03 10.82
C TRP A 269 26.39 17.53 10.62
N VAL A 270 26.85 16.75 11.61
CA VAL A 270 26.84 15.28 11.59
C VAL A 270 25.40 14.78 11.63
N ALA A 271 24.54 15.39 12.44
CA ALA A 271 23.11 15.09 12.42
C ALA A 271 22.51 15.31 11.03
N CYS A 272 22.81 16.44 10.38
CA CYS A 272 22.36 16.69 9.00
C CYS A 272 22.86 15.63 8.00
N LEU A 273 24.13 15.21 8.11
CA LEU A 273 24.66 14.14 7.24
C LEU A 273 23.96 12.81 7.45
N ILE A 274 23.69 12.45 8.71
CA ILE A 274 22.93 11.22 9.04
C ILE A 274 21.56 11.26 8.36
N TYR A 275 20.87 12.39 8.37
CA TYR A 275 19.58 12.55 7.72
C TYR A 275 19.62 12.40 6.20
N ILE A 276 20.63 12.98 5.58
CA ILE A 276 20.82 12.82 4.13
C ILE A 276 21.06 11.34 3.80
N LEU A 277 21.90 10.67 4.56
CA LEU A 277 22.17 9.23 4.38
C LEU A 277 20.92 8.39 4.63
N GLU A 278 20.14 8.68 5.66
CA GLU A 278 18.85 8.04 5.94
C GLU A 278 17.91 8.17 4.75
N SER A 279 17.73 9.38 4.20
CA SER A 279 16.88 9.60 3.03
C SER A 279 17.32 8.78 1.82
N ILE A 280 18.63 8.69 1.58
CA ILE A 280 19.19 7.88 0.50
C ILE A 280 18.91 6.39 0.73
N LEU A 281 19.12 5.89 1.96
CA LEU A 281 18.86 4.50 2.33
C LEU A 281 17.39 4.12 2.12
N VAL A 282 16.47 4.97 2.57
CA VAL A 282 15.04 4.77 2.41
C VAL A 282 14.63 4.75 0.94
N LEU A 283 15.19 5.64 0.11
CA LEU A 283 14.97 5.65 -1.33
C LEU A 283 15.48 4.36 -1.99
N LEU A 284 16.70 3.95 -1.67
CA LEU A 284 17.28 2.71 -2.22
C LEU A 284 16.49 1.48 -1.80
N ASN A 285 16.02 1.45 -0.55
CA ASN A 285 15.17 0.34 -0.08
C ASN A 285 13.82 0.31 -0.81
N SER A 286 13.22 1.47 -1.09
CA SER A 286 11.96 1.55 -1.83
C SER A 286 12.08 1.02 -3.26
N GLN A 287 13.23 1.16 -3.91
CA GLN A 287 13.50 0.60 -5.24
C GLN A 287 13.52 -0.94 -5.28
N ASN A 288 13.63 -1.62 -4.16
CA ASN A 288 13.62 -3.09 -4.12
C ASN A 288 12.30 -3.71 -4.58
N ILE A 289 11.21 -2.93 -4.66
CA ILE A 289 9.95 -3.38 -5.27
C ILE A 289 10.12 -3.56 -6.78
N VAL A 290 10.78 -2.62 -7.44
CA VAL A 290 10.94 -2.64 -8.89
C VAL A 290 11.85 -3.80 -9.33
N ARG A 291 12.82 -4.17 -8.48
CA ARG A 291 13.78 -5.26 -8.76
C ARG A 291 13.18 -6.67 -8.57
N MET A 292 11.99 -6.78 -8.03
CA MET A 292 11.24 -8.03 -7.89
C MET A 292 10.67 -8.48 -9.24
#